data_ec434b39972701b1ff9e813f18f5a01e
#
_entry.id   ec434b39972701b1ff9e813f18f5a01e
#
_cell.length_a   1.000
_cell.length_b   1.000
_cell.length_c   1.000
_cell.angle_alpha   90.00
_cell.angle_beta   90.00
_cell.angle_gamma   90.00
#
_symmetry.space_group_name_H-M   'P 1'
#
loop_
_entity.id
_entity.type
_entity.pdbx_description
1 polymer ?
#
loop_
_entity_poly.entity_id
_entity_poly.type
_entity_poly.pdbx_seq_one_letter_code
_entity_poly.pdbx_strand_id
1 'polypeptide(L)'
;MIDTPTTETGLPEGDKLAHYLAQVLGPLRKLQGAVNMDEVKAIVQAELTNRPPQKIIIQQPDLPDFDATDEHKQFAELMLKSSVRSRNGYTKPLWIKGPAGSFKTTAVEHLCKAKGLDFRFQSCSDQMTTFDVFGFTDAQGRTVRTDFREVYEHGGGFLFDEVDKGNANTCSAMQMAIENGWCAFPDGKVQRHKDCHLFAAGNTFGTGADAIYVGSNQLDGAFLDRFGQLDWSYDEDLERKLSNHDKWVDHVIRLRHKAEQLKMRVVISPRASMNGADWLRAGVSWPECEDAWIYRGLDATQRANLAKQ
;
A
#
# COMPACT_ATOMS: atom_id res chain seq x y z
N MET A 1 1.55 27.49 31.51
CA MET A 1 0.91 26.47 32.36
C MET A 1 -0.55 26.45 31.97
N ILE A 2 -0.93 25.50 31.16
CA ILE A 2 -2.35 25.17 30.87
C ILE A 2 -2.42 23.67 31.06
N ASP A 3 -3.19 23.28 32.07
CA ASP A 3 -3.40 21.89 32.48
C ASP A 3 -4.08 21.08 31.37
N THR A 4 -3.50 19.94 31.06
CA THR A 4 -4.14 18.87 30.29
C THR A 4 -4.96 17.99 31.22
N PRO A 5 -6.23 17.71 30.96
CA PRO A 5 -6.96 16.71 31.73
C PRO A 5 -6.59 15.31 31.23
N THR A 6 -5.90 14.58 32.07
CA THR A 6 -5.72 13.13 31.99
C THR A 6 -7.04 12.43 32.33
N THR A 7 -7.57 11.66 31.38
CA THR A 7 -8.55 10.61 31.66
C THR A 7 -8.00 9.27 31.16
N GLU A 8 -7.10 8.69 31.93
CA GLU A 8 -6.77 7.27 31.87
C GLU A 8 -7.87 6.47 32.58
N THR A 9 -8.68 5.73 31.83
CA THR A 9 -9.41 4.60 32.37
C THR A 9 -8.55 3.35 32.14
N GLY A 10 -7.76 2.99 33.14
CA GLY A 10 -6.85 1.86 33.13
C GLY A 10 -7.54 0.50 33.27
N LEU A 11 -8.37 0.09 32.32
CA LEU A 11 -8.95 -1.25 32.25
C LEU A 11 -8.27 -2.04 31.10
N PRO A 12 -7.96 -3.34 31.27
CA PRO A 12 -7.49 -4.21 30.22
C PRO A 12 -8.44 -4.24 29.02
N GLU A 13 -7.95 -4.41 27.80
CA GLU A 13 -8.75 -4.33 26.56
C GLU A 13 -9.95 -5.30 26.54
N GLY A 14 -9.84 -6.47 27.18
CA GLY A 14 -10.94 -7.44 27.32
C GLY A 14 -12.09 -6.91 28.16
N ASP A 15 -11.80 -6.12 29.19
CA ASP A 15 -12.81 -5.54 30.07
C ASP A 15 -13.54 -4.35 29.43
N LYS A 16 -12.87 -3.62 28.55
CA LYS A 16 -13.50 -2.53 27.76
C LYS A 16 -14.55 -3.05 26.79
N LEU A 17 -14.28 -4.16 26.13
CA LEU A 17 -15.22 -4.82 25.24
C LEU A 17 -16.41 -5.41 26.01
N ALA A 18 -16.18 -6.05 27.16
CA ALA A 18 -17.21 -6.58 28.03
C ALA A 18 -18.10 -5.46 28.61
N HIS A 19 -17.52 -4.34 29.02
CA HIS A 19 -18.24 -3.15 29.49
C HIS A 19 -19.07 -2.51 28.37
N TYR A 20 -18.51 -2.41 27.17
CA TYR A 20 -19.22 -1.91 25.98
C TYR A 20 -20.40 -2.80 25.61
N LEU A 21 -20.20 -4.12 25.55
CA LEU A 21 -21.27 -5.08 25.27
C LEU A 21 -22.37 -5.04 26.36
N ALA A 22 -22.00 -4.86 27.61
CA ALA A 22 -22.97 -4.71 28.70
C ALA A 22 -23.81 -3.43 28.58
N GLN A 23 -23.22 -2.32 28.14
CA GLN A 23 -23.93 -1.07 27.88
C GLN A 23 -24.86 -1.15 26.68
N VAL A 24 -24.44 -1.81 25.58
CA VAL A 24 -25.25 -1.93 24.35
C VAL A 24 -26.34 -3.00 24.49
N LEU A 25 -26.02 -4.13 25.14
CA LEU A 25 -26.94 -5.26 25.30
C LEU A 25 -27.79 -5.17 26.58
N GLY A 26 -27.44 -4.32 27.55
CA GLY A 26 -28.16 -4.11 28.77
C GLY A 26 -29.62 -3.70 28.54
N PRO A 27 -29.91 -2.73 27.67
CA PRO A 27 -31.31 -2.36 27.33
C PRO A 27 -32.06 -3.47 26.61
N LEU A 28 -31.37 -4.32 25.81
CA LEU A 28 -31.99 -5.44 25.06
C LEU A 28 -32.38 -6.61 25.97
N ARG A 29 -31.73 -6.80 27.13
CA ARG A 29 -32.08 -7.84 28.09
C ARG A 29 -33.41 -7.56 28.85
N LYS A 30 -33.92 -6.34 28.80
CA LYS A 30 -35.23 -5.97 29.38
C LYS A 30 -36.40 -6.29 28.45
N LEU A 31 -36.15 -6.71 27.23
CA LEU A 31 -37.17 -7.10 26.25
C LEU A 31 -37.48 -8.60 26.39
N GLN A 32 -38.09 -9.04 27.46
CA GLN A 32 -38.76 -10.34 27.54
C GLN A 32 -40.19 -10.20 26.96
N GLY A 33 -40.31 -10.38 25.65
CA GLY A 33 -41.54 -10.31 24.87
C GLY A 33 -41.18 -10.10 23.37
N ALA A 34 -42.10 -10.41 22.47
CA ALA A 34 -41.84 -10.33 21.01
C ALA A 34 -41.09 -9.03 20.63
N VAL A 35 -39.89 -9.16 20.14
CA VAL A 35 -39.00 -8.03 19.77
C VAL A 35 -39.66 -7.25 18.64
N ASN A 36 -40.16 -6.06 18.94
CA ASN A 36 -40.65 -5.14 17.92
C ASN A 36 -39.45 -4.53 17.17
N MET A 37 -39.26 -4.95 15.92
CA MET A 37 -38.14 -4.49 15.09
C MET A 37 -38.13 -2.96 14.86
N ASP A 38 -39.24 -2.29 14.98
CA ASP A 38 -39.32 -0.83 14.83
C ASP A 38 -38.81 -0.11 16.08
N GLU A 39 -39.02 -0.68 17.27
CA GLU A 39 -38.42 -0.16 18.52
C GLU A 39 -36.89 -0.37 18.53
N VAL A 40 -36.41 -1.52 18.02
CA VAL A 40 -34.96 -1.76 17.87
C VAL A 40 -34.32 -0.77 16.89
N LYS A 41 -35.00 -0.50 15.77
CA LYS A 41 -34.53 0.52 14.81
C LYS A 41 -34.49 1.91 15.42
N ALA A 42 -35.51 2.29 16.19
CA ALA A 42 -35.58 3.60 16.85
C ALA A 42 -34.43 3.75 17.87
N ILE A 43 -34.13 2.72 18.67
CA ILE A 43 -33.03 2.73 19.64
C ILE A 43 -31.67 2.83 18.92
N VAL A 44 -31.44 2.05 17.85
CA VAL A 44 -30.23 2.10 17.06
C VAL A 44 -30.06 3.46 16.40
N GLN A 45 -31.12 4.02 15.83
CA GLN A 45 -31.10 5.35 15.22
C GLN A 45 -30.81 6.45 16.23
N ALA A 46 -31.38 6.38 17.43
CA ALA A 46 -31.11 7.33 18.50
C ALA A 46 -29.66 7.27 19.00
N GLU A 47 -29.10 6.07 19.13
CA GLU A 47 -27.70 5.86 19.50
C GLU A 47 -26.72 6.35 18.40
N LEU A 48 -27.04 6.14 17.12
CA LEU A 48 -26.24 6.63 15.99
C LEU A 48 -26.30 8.17 15.87
N THR A 49 -27.43 8.79 16.23
CA THR A 49 -27.60 10.25 16.17
C THR A 49 -26.92 10.97 17.33
N ASN A 50 -26.79 10.33 18.48
CA ASN A 50 -26.15 10.89 19.69
C ASN A 50 -24.64 10.70 19.73
N ARG A 51 -24.04 9.96 18.81
CA ARG A 51 -22.58 9.85 18.68
C ARG A 51 -22.12 10.77 17.57
N PRO A 52 -21.34 11.82 17.86
CA PRO A 52 -20.60 12.49 16.82
C PRO A 52 -19.77 11.44 16.10
N PRO A 53 -19.59 11.52 14.75
CA PRO A 53 -18.77 10.58 14.01
C PRO A 53 -17.40 10.55 14.68
N GLN A 54 -17.10 9.49 15.41
CA GLN A 54 -15.74 9.26 15.89
C GLN A 54 -14.91 9.02 14.64
N LYS A 55 -14.09 10.01 14.27
CA LYS A 55 -12.92 9.76 13.45
C LYS A 55 -12.15 8.68 14.19
N ILE A 56 -12.22 7.45 13.69
CA ILE A 56 -11.23 6.45 14.04
C ILE A 56 -9.96 6.97 13.40
N ILE A 57 -9.22 7.77 14.15
CA ILE A 57 -7.81 8.01 13.84
C ILE A 57 -7.18 6.66 14.17
N ILE A 58 -7.01 5.81 13.15
CA ILE A 58 -6.06 4.72 13.22
C ILE A 58 -4.75 5.47 13.36
N GLN A 59 -4.25 5.63 14.59
CA GLN A 59 -2.86 5.94 14.80
C GLN A 59 -2.12 4.77 14.15
N GLN A 60 -1.60 5.01 12.95
CA GLN A 60 -0.55 4.14 12.45
C GLN A 60 0.50 4.11 13.56
N PRO A 61 0.95 2.92 13.99
CA PRO A 61 2.07 2.87 14.90
C PRO A 61 3.15 3.77 14.28
N ASP A 62 3.74 4.64 15.10
CA ASP A 62 4.85 5.49 14.67
C ASP A 62 5.87 4.55 14.02
N LEU A 63 5.85 4.52 12.70
CA LEU A 63 6.93 3.89 11.95
C LEU A 63 8.16 4.66 12.38
N PRO A 64 9.24 3.97 12.83
CA PRO A 64 10.44 4.63 13.27
C PRO A 64 10.81 5.67 12.21
N ASP A 65 11.12 6.89 12.64
CA ASP A 65 11.60 7.94 11.76
C ASP A 65 12.70 7.35 10.89
N PHE A 66 12.42 7.21 9.59
CA PHE A 66 13.42 6.74 8.65
C PHE A 66 14.51 7.81 8.63
N ASP A 67 15.63 7.48 9.23
CA ASP A 67 16.83 8.26 9.09
C ASP A 67 17.25 8.22 7.60
N ALA A 68 17.81 9.32 7.08
CA ALA A 68 18.33 9.39 5.70
C ALA A 68 19.31 8.25 5.36
N THR A 69 19.85 7.56 6.37
CA THR A 69 20.70 6.37 6.24
C THR A 69 19.93 5.09 5.84
N ASP A 70 18.59 5.10 5.85
CA ASP A 70 17.74 3.94 5.53
C ASP A 70 17.13 4.01 4.14
N GLU A 71 17.67 4.87 3.28
CA GLU A 71 17.21 5.02 1.91
C GLU A 71 17.72 3.86 1.03
N HIS A 72 16.86 3.42 0.12
CA HIS A 72 17.20 2.42 -0.87
C HIS A 72 18.35 2.91 -1.77
N LYS A 73 19.27 2.03 -2.16
CA LYS A 73 20.45 2.35 -3.01
C LYS A 73 20.12 3.09 -4.31
N GLN A 74 18.91 2.91 -4.85
CA GLN A 74 18.44 3.59 -6.06
C GLN A 74 17.62 4.86 -5.76
N PHE A 75 17.53 5.28 -4.49
CA PHE A 75 16.71 6.43 -4.10
C PHE A 75 17.16 7.74 -4.77
N ALA A 76 18.46 7.96 -4.89
CA ALA A 76 19.01 9.14 -5.56
C ALA A 76 18.59 9.20 -7.05
N GLU A 77 18.53 8.05 -7.73
CA GLU A 77 18.05 7.95 -9.11
C GLU A 77 16.55 8.27 -9.20
N LEU A 78 15.75 7.77 -8.27
CA LEU A 78 14.33 8.07 -8.17
C LEU A 78 14.10 9.57 -7.94
N MET A 79 14.86 10.20 -7.02
CA MET A 79 14.84 11.64 -6.76
C MET A 79 15.15 12.46 -8.01
N LEU A 80 16.21 12.09 -8.73
CA LEU A 80 16.61 12.77 -9.96
C LEU A 80 15.53 12.67 -11.04
N LYS A 81 15.10 11.44 -11.37
CA LYS A 81 14.12 11.19 -12.43
C LYS A 81 12.76 11.81 -12.14
N SER A 82 12.31 11.78 -10.88
CA SER A 82 11.04 12.40 -10.46
C SER A 82 11.04 13.93 -10.53
N SER A 83 12.23 14.55 -10.62
CA SER A 83 12.38 16.00 -10.72
C SER A 83 12.38 16.51 -12.17
N VAL A 84 12.44 15.59 -13.16
CA VAL A 84 12.44 15.95 -14.58
C VAL A 84 11.07 16.50 -14.97
N ARG A 85 11.07 17.67 -15.61
CA ARG A 85 9.85 18.34 -16.09
C ARG A 85 9.76 18.32 -17.61
N SER A 86 8.53 18.23 -18.10
CA SER A 86 8.22 18.43 -19.50
C SER A 86 8.39 19.89 -19.92
N ARG A 87 8.32 20.17 -21.23
CA ARG A 87 8.35 21.55 -21.76
C ARG A 87 7.21 22.43 -21.19
N ASN A 88 6.09 21.82 -20.81
CA ASN A 88 4.95 22.51 -20.20
C ASN A 88 5.10 22.69 -18.67
N GLY A 89 6.24 22.30 -18.09
CA GLY A 89 6.56 22.45 -16.68
C GLY A 89 5.97 21.37 -15.75
N TYR A 90 5.26 20.38 -16.27
CA TYR A 90 4.74 19.25 -15.48
C TYR A 90 5.82 18.19 -15.26
N THR A 91 5.82 17.55 -14.11
CA THR A 91 6.71 16.43 -13.83
C THR A 91 6.41 15.24 -14.75
N LYS A 92 7.46 14.53 -15.16
CA LYS A 92 7.31 13.30 -15.96
C LYS A 92 6.86 12.16 -15.06
N PRO A 93 5.83 11.39 -15.46
CA PRO A 93 5.39 10.22 -14.70
C PRO A 93 6.43 9.12 -14.78
N LEU A 94 6.59 8.37 -13.69
CA LEU A 94 7.56 7.27 -13.58
C LEU A 94 6.86 5.96 -13.25
N TRP A 95 7.29 4.89 -13.91
CA TRP A 95 6.93 3.52 -13.58
C TRP A 95 8.11 2.81 -12.91
N ILE A 96 7.93 2.45 -11.65
CA ILE A 96 8.93 1.72 -10.86
C ILE A 96 8.63 0.24 -11.00
N LYS A 97 9.46 -0.46 -11.79
CA LYS A 97 9.34 -1.89 -12.03
C LYS A 97 10.33 -2.65 -11.17
N GLY A 98 9.87 -3.58 -10.36
CA GLY A 98 10.77 -4.39 -9.55
C GLY A 98 10.06 -5.50 -8.79
N PRO A 99 10.81 -6.45 -8.21
CA PRO A 99 10.23 -7.61 -7.56
C PRO A 99 9.38 -7.25 -6.34
N ALA A 100 8.50 -8.16 -5.94
CA ALA A 100 7.65 -7.98 -4.78
C ALA A 100 8.48 -7.78 -3.49
N GLY A 101 8.10 -6.81 -2.65
CA GLY A 101 8.79 -6.54 -1.39
C GLY A 101 10.13 -5.80 -1.52
N SER A 102 10.41 -5.14 -2.65
CA SER A 102 11.61 -4.34 -2.87
C SER A 102 11.47 -2.87 -2.43
N PHE A 103 10.54 -2.55 -1.54
CA PHE A 103 10.33 -1.22 -0.96
C PHE A 103 9.94 -0.11 -1.96
N LYS A 104 9.28 -0.45 -3.08
CA LYS A 104 8.87 0.54 -4.09
C LYS A 104 7.94 1.61 -3.53
N THR A 105 6.88 1.20 -2.85
CA THR A 105 5.87 2.10 -2.25
C THR A 105 6.50 3.00 -1.19
N THR A 106 7.31 2.41 -0.29
CA THR A 106 8.07 3.11 0.75
C THR A 106 9.03 4.15 0.15
N ALA A 107 9.72 3.81 -0.94
CA ALA A 107 10.64 4.74 -1.60
C ALA A 107 9.92 5.97 -2.17
N VAL A 108 8.71 5.80 -2.74
CA VAL A 108 7.91 6.94 -3.23
C VAL A 108 7.40 7.79 -2.06
N GLU A 109 6.97 7.17 -0.98
CA GLU A 109 6.56 7.87 0.25
C GLU A 109 7.69 8.72 0.81
N HIS A 110 8.90 8.14 0.95
CA HIS A 110 10.10 8.87 1.40
C HIS A 110 10.49 10.00 0.46
N LEU A 111 10.37 9.78 -0.85
CA LEU A 111 10.60 10.83 -1.84
C LEU A 111 9.65 12.01 -1.62
N CYS A 112 8.37 11.73 -1.41
CA CYS A 112 7.38 12.77 -1.15
C CYS A 112 7.68 13.50 0.16
N LYS A 113 8.02 12.78 1.23
CA LYS A 113 8.44 13.36 2.51
C LYS A 113 9.67 14.26 2.34
N ALA A 114 10.69 13.79 1.62
CA ALA A 114 11.92 14.54 1.35
C ALA A 114 11.67 15.82 0.53
N LYS A 115 10.65 15.82 -0.32
CA LYS A 115 10.24 17.01 -1.12
C LYS A 115 9.20 17.88 -0.43
N GLY A 116 8.73 17.53 0.77
CA GLY A 116 7.64 18.24 1.46
C GLY A 116 6.29 18.13 0.73
N LEU A 117 6.06 17.04 0.01
CA LEU A 117 4.85 16.76 -0.74
C LEU A 117 3.90 15.86 0.05
N ASP A 118 2.59 16.11 -0.03
CA ASP A 118 1.57 15.15 0.42
C ASP A 118 1.67 13.86 -0.41
N PHE A 119 1.63 12.70 0.25
CA PHE A 119 1.70 11.40 -0.42
C PHE A 119 0.37 10.67 -0.31
N ARG A 120 -0.13 10.25 -1.47
CA ARG A 120 -1.32 9.41 -1.56
C ARG A 120 -1.10 8.28 -2.55
N PHE A 121 -1.80 7.18 -2.35
CA PHE A 121 -1.68 6.03 -3.24
C PHE A 121 -3.01 5.27 -3.39
N GLN A 122 -3.07 4.49 -4.45
CA GLN A 122 -4.17 3.56 -4.70
C GLN A 122 -3.60 2.25 -5.21
N SER A 123 -3.96 1.13 -4.55
CA SER A 123 -3.65 -0.20 -5.07
C SER A 123 -4.59 -0.54 -6.21
N CYS A 124 -4.02 -0.92 -7.35
CA CYS A 124 -4.75 -1.27 -8.55
C CYS A 124 -5.12 -2.77 -8.56
N SER A 125 -6.27 -3.08 -9.12
CA SER A 125 -6.76 -4.46 -9.30
C SER A 125 -7.62 -4.56 -10.55
N ASP A 126 -7.94 -5.78 -10.97
CA ASP A 126 -8.86 -6.03 -12.08
C ASP A 126 -10.26 -5.45 -11.86
N GLN A 127 -10.66 -5.26 -10.61
CA GLN A 127 -11.97 -4.72 -10.25
C GLN A 127 -11.98 -3.19 -10.14
N MET A 128 -10.81 -2.53 -10.27
CA MET A 128 -10.70 -1.07 -10.24
C MET A 128 -11.52 -0.46 -11.39
N THR A 129 -12.33 0.53 -11.05
CA THR A 129 -13.16 1.26 -11.98
C THR A 129 -12.67 2.69 -12.19
N THR A 130 -13.19 3.37 -13.20
CA THR A 130 -12.93 4.81 -13.38
C THR A 130 -13.46 5.66 -12.23
N PHE A 131 -14.48 5.20 -11.51
CA PHE A 131 -15.02 5.88 -10.33
C PHE A 131 -14.03 5.89 -9.16
N ASP A 132 -13.25 4.82 -9.02
CA ASP A 132 -12.22 4.73 -7.98
C ASP A 132 -11.07 5.72 -8.22
N VAL A 133 -10.80 6.05 -9.47
CA VAL A 133 -9.73 7.00 -9.87
C VAL A 133 -10.26 8.44 -9.92
N PHE A 134 -11.37 8.67 -10.63
CA PHE A 134 -11.85 10.03 -10.94
C PHE A 134 -12.97 10.51 -10.02
N GLY A 135 -13.55 9.61 -9.21
CA GLY A 135 -14.73 9.91 -8.42
C GLY A 135 -16.03 9.82 -9.21
N PHE A 136 -17.12 10.17 -8.58
CA PHE A 136 -18.47 10.10 -9.17
C PHE A 136 -19.39 11.14 -8.54
N THR A 137 -20.55 11.35 -9.16
CA THR A 137 -21.63 12.15 -8.58
C THR A 137 -22.65 11.21 -7.94
N ASP A 138 -22.95 11.42 -6.64
CA ASP A 138 -23.91 10.60 -5.90
C ASP A 138 -25.37 10.91 -6.28
N ALA A 139 -26.30 10.13 -5.76
CA ALA A 139 -27.74 10.29 -6.06
C ALA A 139 -28.32 11.64 -5.55
N GLN A 140 -27.61 12.36 -4.71
CA GLN A 140 -27.96 13.70 -4.23
C GLN A 140 -27.31 14.81 -5.05
N GLY A 141 -26.59 14.48 -6.12
CA GLY A 141 -25.88 15.44 -6.97
C GLY A 141 -24.56 15.96 -6.37
N ARG A 142 -24.00 15.31 -5.34
CA ARG A 142 -22.74 15.72 -4.72
C ARG A 142 -21.58 14.94 -5.36
N THR A 143 -20.50 15.62 -5.67
CA THR A 143 -19.29 14.98 -6.17
C THR A 143 -18.53 14.31 -5.04
N VAL A 144 -18.29 12.99 -5.19
CA VAL A 144 -17.39 12.22 -4.34
C VAL A 144 -15.99 12.30 -4.96
N ARG A 145 -15.09 13.03 -4.31
CA ARG A 145 -13.71 13.25 -4.75
C ARG A 145 -12.83 12.10 -4.31
N THR A 146 -11.76 11.86 -5.06
CA THR A 146 -10.75 10.84 -4.80
C THR A 146 -9.43 11.47 -4.39
N ASP A 147 -8.54 10.67 -3.77
CA ASP A 147 -7.18 11.10 -3.44
C ASP A 147 -6.37 11.47 -4.70
N PHE A 148 -6.63 10.78 -5.83
CA PHE A 148 -6.04 11.16 -7.11
C PHE A 148 -6.45 12.57 -7.53
N ARG A 149 -7.73 12.90 -7.39
CA ARG A 149 -8.24 14.24 -7.68
C ARG A 149 -7.59 15.31 -6.81
N GLU A 150 -7.44 15.06 -5.51
CA GLU A 150 -6.83 16.02 -4.58
C GLU A 150 -5.37 16.31 -4.96
N VAL A 151 -4.56 15.28 -5.22
CA VAL A 151 -3.17 15.45 -5.66
C VAL A 151 -3.09 16.11 -7.05
N TYR A 152 -4.00 15.77 -7.95
CA TYR A 152 -4.00 16.33 -9.31
C TYR A 152 -4.24 17.85 -9.32
N GLU A 153 -5.14 18.33 -8.49
CA GLU A 153 -5.55 19.73 -8.40
C GLU A 153 -4.64 20.57 -7.51
N HIS A 154 -4.17 20.02 -6.39
CA HIS A 154 -3.48 20.78 -5.34
C HIS A 154 -1.98 20.50 -5.25
N GLY A 155 -1.48 19.49 -5.97
CA GLY A 155 -0.08 19.05 -5.90
C GLY A 155 0.11 17.91 -4.88
N GLY A 156 1.29 17.31 -4.92
CA GLY A 156 1.64 16.14 -4.11
C GLY A 156 2.18 14.99 -4.95
N GLY A 157 2.43 13.86 -4.32
CA GLY A 157 2.80 12.60 -4.97
C GLY A 157 1.64 11.62 -4.96
N PHE A 158 1.28 11.07 -6.11
CA PHE A 158 0.29 10.01 -6.23
C PHE A 158 0.90 8.76 -6.83
N LEU A 159 0.74 7.63 -6.14
CA LEU A 159 1.23 6.33 -6.57
C LEU A 159 0.07 5.41 -6.94
N PHE A 160 0.04 4.95 -8.18
CA PHE A 160 -0.73 3.79 -8.60
C PHE A 160 0.10 2.54 -8.29
N ASP A 161 -0.19 1.88 -7.16
CA ASP A 161 0.53 0.68 -6.75
C ASP A 161 -0.09 -0.58 -7.38
N GLU A 162 0.75 -1.58 -7.68
CA GLU A 162 0.36 -2.81 -8.38
C GLU A 162 -0.37 -2.54 -9.72
N VAL A 163 0.01 -1.49 -10.44
CA VAL A 163 -0.70 -1.04 -11.64
C VAL A 163 -0.70 -2.09 -12.76
N ASP A 164 0.28 -2.99 -12.77
CA ASP A 164 0.33 -4.15 -13.66
C ASP A 164 -0.75 -5.21 -13.38
N LYS A 165 -1.51 -5.07 -12.29
CA LYS A 165 -2.73 -5.86 -11.99
C LYS A 165 -4.02 -5.06 -12.26
N GLY A 166 -3.88 -3.81 -12.69
CA GLY A 166 -5.02 -2.90 -12.90
C GLY A 166 -5.89 -3.32 -14.08
N ASN A 167 -7.16 -2.92 -14.04
CA ASN A 167 -8.08 -3.08 -15.16
C ASN A 167 -7.61 -2.27 -16.37
N ALA A 168 -7.39 -2.93 -17.51
CA ALA A 168 -6.82 -2.31 -18.71
C ALA A 168 -7.68 -1.13 -19.24
N ASN A 169 -9.01 -1.21 -19.15
CA ASN A 169 -9.89 -0.13 -19.58
C ASN A 169 -9.77 1.09 -18.66
N THR A 170 -9.68 0.88 -17.35
CA THR A 170 -9.48 1.95 -16.37
C THR A 170 -8.11 2.60 -16.54
N CYS A 171 -7.05 1.80 -16.75
CA CYS A 171 -5.72 2.30 -17.06
C CYS A 171 -5.72 3.15 -18.35
N SER A 172 -6.43 2.70 -19.39
CA SER A 172 -6.56 3.47 -20.63
C SER A 172 -7.29 4.81 -20.41
N ALA A 173 -8.31 4.85 -19.55
CA ALA A 173 -9.00 6.10 -19.20
C ALA A 173 -8.08 7.11 -18.48
N MET A 174 -7.05 6.66 -17.78
CA MET A 174 -6.08 7.51 -17.06
C MET A 174 -5.10 8.22 -18.01
N GLN A 175 -4.95 7.80 -19.26
CA GLN A 175 -3.98 8.33 -20.22
C GLN A 175 -4.06 9.86 -20.36
N MET A 176 -5.27 10.42 -20.41
CA MET A 176 -5.46 11.87 -20.54
C MET A 176 -4.94 12.63 -19.31
N ALA A 177 -5.19 12.10 -18.11
CA ALA A 177 -4.73 12.71 -16.87
C ALA A 177 -3.20 12.67 -16.74
N ILE A 178 -2.56 11.62 -17.24
CA ILE A 178 -1.11 11.41 -17.12
C ILE A 178 -0.35 12.35 -18.06
N GLU A 179 -0.77 12.48 -19.31
CA GLU A 179 -0.03 13.23 -20.32
C GLU A 179 -0.43 14.69 -20.42
N ASN A 180 -1.75 14.94 -20.42
CA ASN A 180 -2.28 16.27 -20.59
C ASN A 180 -2.15 17.09 -19.30
N GLY A 181 -1.99 18.38 -19.42
CA GLY A 181 -2.01 19.30 -18.28
C GLY A 181 -3.41 19.51 -17.67
N TRP A 182 -4.39 18.66 -17.99
CA TRP A 182 -5.75 18.72 -17.49
C TRP A 182 -6.46 17.36 -17.59
N CYS A 183 -7.47 17.18 -16.76
CA CYS A 183 -8.32 16.01 -16.75
C CYS A 183 -9.79 16.42 -16.54
N ALA A 184 -10.72 15.64 -17.09
CA ALA A 184 -12.15 15.77 -16.80
C ALA A 184 -12.49 14.89 -15.57
N PHE A 185 -13.11 15.53 -14.57
CA PHE A 185 -13.67 14.89 -13.38
C PHE A 185 -15.19 15.07 -13.39
N PRO A 186 -15.97 14.38 -12.56
CA PRO A 186 -17.44 14.48 -12.56
C PRO A 186 -17.98 15.90 -12.37
N ASP A 187 -17.24 16.76 -11.67
CA ASP A 187 -17.58 18.17 -11.42
C ASP A 187 -16.95 19.17 -12.41
N GLY A 188 -16.25 18.68 -13.42
CA GLY A 188 -15.72 19.53 -14.48
C GLY A 188 -14.25 19.27 -14.83
N LYS A 189 -13.71 20.15 -15.66
CA LYS A 189 -12.33 20.10 -16.12
C LYS A 189 -11.38 20.72 -15.07
N VAL A 190 -10.35 19.97 -14.73
CA VAL A 190 -9.33 20.38 -13.75
C VAL A 190 -7.96 20.45 -14.39
N GLN A 191 -7.23 21.52 -14.11
CA GLN A 191 -5.86 21.68 -14.51
C GLN A 191 -4.92 20.95 -13.54
N ARG A 192 -3.95 20.21 -14.07
CA ARG A 192 -2.93 19.54 -13.27
C ARG A 192 -2.04 20.57 -12.56
N HIS A 193 -1.83 20.38 -11.27
CA HIS A 193 -0.86 21.17 -10.52
C HIS A 193 0.57 20.92 -11.03
N LYS A 194 1.44 21.94 -11.00
CA LYS A 194 2.83 21.79 -11.48
C LYS A 194 3.66 20.85 -10.63
N ASP A 195 3.34 20.75 -9.35
CA ASP A 195 3.98 19.84 -8.40
C ASP A 195 3.11 18.58 -8.12
N CYS A 196 2.26 18.19 -9.07
CA CYS A 196 1.63 16.90 -9.07
C CYS A 196 2.59 15.87 -9.67
N HIS A 197 3.15 15.00 -8.83
CA HIS A 197 4.06 13.92 -9.21
C HIS A 197 3.27 12.61 -9.32
N LEU A 198 3.32 11.97 -10.49
CA LEU A 198 2.61 10.73 -10.75
C LEU A 198 3.58 9.56 -10.86
N PHE A 199 3.31 8.53 -10.08
CA PHE A 199 4.09 7.30 -10.02
C PHE A 199 3.19 6.10 -10.30
N ALA A 200 3.77 5.08 -10.92
CA ALA A 200 3.22 3.74 -11.04
C ALA A 200 4.23 2.75 -10.47
N ALA A 201 3.77 1.74 -9.76
CA ALA A 201 4.61 0.65 -9.30
C ALA A 201 4.00 -0.69 -9.75
N GLY A 202 4.85 -1.60 -10.19
CA GLY A 202 4.45 -2.93 -10.62
C GLY A 202 5.59 -3.92 -10.47
N ASN A 203 5.24 -5.20 -10.51
CA ASN A 203 6.25 -6.26 -10.57
C ASN A 203 6.70 -6.51 -12.01
N THR A 204 5.85 -6.18 -12.97
CA THR A 204 6.14 -6.16 -14.41
C THR A 204 5.96 -4.75 -14.95
N PHE A 205 6.28 -4.53 -16.23
CA PHE A 205 6.00 -3.26 -16.92
C PHE A 205 4.66 -3.31 -17.65
N GLY A 206 3.67 -4.04 -17.14
CA GLY A 206 2.36 -4.15 -17.78
C GLY A 206 2.37 -4.91 -19.12
N THR A 207 3.39 -5.72 -19.36
CA THR A 207 3.57 -6.51 -20.59
C THR A 207 2.87 -7.87 -20.52
N GLY A 208 2.10 -8.11 -19.46
CA GLY A 208 1.41 -9.36 -19.19
C GLY A 208 2.10 -10.22 -18.14
N ALA A 209 1.49 -11.37 -17.89
CA ALA A 209 1.97 -12.36 -16.94
C ALA A 209 3.34 -12.93 -17.32
N ASP A 210 4.16 -13.19 -16.31
CA ASP A 210 5.40 -13.96 -16.45
C ASP A 210 5.36 -15.25 -15.62
N ALA A 211 6.48 -15.96 -15.55
CA ALA A 211 6.55 -17.23 -14.83
C ALA A 211 6.32 -17.12 -13.32
N ILE A 212 6.56 -15.95 -12.72
CA ILE A 212 6.46 -15.69 -11.28
C ILE A 212 5.21 -14.85 -10.99
N TYR A 213 4.96 -13.82 -11.79
CA TYR A 213 3.85 -12.88 -11.61
C TYR A 213 2.72 -13.18 -12.59
N VAL A 214 2.03 -14.30 -12.35
CA VAL A 214 0.96 -14.82 -13.23
C VAL A 214 -0.31 -13.97 -13.22
N GLY A 215 -0.48 -13.10 -12.24
CA GLY A 215 -1.63 -12.20 -12.11
C GLY A 215 -1.39 -10.82 -12.72
N SER A 216 -0.31 -10.61 -13.48
CA SER A 216 -0.06 -9.34 -14.17
C SER A 216 -0.79 -9.29 -15.50
N ASN A 217 -1.51 -8.19 -15.75
CA ASN A 217 -2.29 -7.96 -16.96
C ASN A 217 -1.42 -7.38 -18.09
N GLN A 218 -1.83 -7.62 -19.33
CA GLN A 218 -1.31 -6.91 -20.47
C GLN A 218 -2.04 -5.57 -20.62
N LEU A 219 -1.30 -4.47 -20.45
CA LEU A 219 -1.80 -3.12 -20.58
C LEU A 219 -1.53 -2.56 -21.98
N ASP A 220 -2.31 -1.54 -22.37
CA ASP A 220 -2.16 -0.87 -23.66
C ASP A 220 -0.77 -0.21 -23.78
N GLY A 221 -0.10 -0.45 -24.90
CA GLY A 221 1.21 0.14 -25.21
C GLY A 221 1.19 1.68 -25.18
N ALA A 222 0.09 2.30 -25.59
CA ALA A 222 -0.05 3.75 -25.49
C ALA A 222 -0.12 4.26 -24.04
N PHE A 223 -0.69 3.47 -23.13
CA PHE A 223 -0.64 3.79 -21.69
C PHE A 223 0.78 3.69 -21.15
N LEU A 224 1.50 2.61 -21.50
CA LEU A 224 2.86 2.35 -21.04
C LEU A 224 3.86 3.41 -21.54
N ASP A 225 3.71 3.89 -22.79
CA ASP A 225 4.58 4.90 -23.40
C ASP A 225 4.60 6.25 -22.66
N ARG A 226 3.61 6.48 -21.80
CA ARG A 226 3.52 7.73 -21.01
C ARG A 226 4.43 7.77 -19.80
N PHE A 227 5.00 6.63 -19.42
CA PHE A 227 5.84 6.50 -18.23
C PHE A 227 7.32 6.34 -18.59
N GLY A 228 8.16 7.07 -17.88
CA GLY A 228 9.59 6.72 -17.84
C GLY A 228 9.77 5.49 -16.93
N GLN A 229 10.38 4.43 -17.45
CA GLN A 229 10.67 3.23 -16.67
C GLN A 229 11.88 3.43 -15.75
N LEU A 230 11.75 2.97 -14.51
CA LEU A 230 12.83 2.83 -13.55
C LEU A 230 12.85 1.37 -13.07
N ASP A 231 13.89 0.63 -13.43
CA ASP A 231 14.08 -0.71 -12.90
C ASP A 231 14.55 -0.64 -11.45
N TRP A 232 13.90 -1.44 -10.58
CA TRP A 232 14.08 -1.41 -9.14
C TRP A 232 14.45 -2.80 -8.64
N SER A 233 15.62 -2.93 -8.06
CA SER A 233 16.14 -4.21 -7.56
C SER A 233 16.00 -4.35 -6.06
N TYR A 234 16.30 -5.53 -5.51
CA TYR A 234 16.50 -5.67 -4.07
C TYR A 234 17.75 -4.90 -3.62
N ASP A 235 17.65 -4.29 -2.45
CA ASP A 235 18.75 -3.68 -1.73
C ASP A 235 19.08 -4.54 -0.52
N GLU A 236 20.11 -5.37 -0.65
CA GLU A 236 20.48 -6.34 0.37
C GLU A 236 21.11 -5.68 1.60
N ASP A 237 21.76 -4.53 1.43
CA ASP A 237 22.35 -3.79 2.54
C ASP A 237 21.26 -3.13 3.39
N LEU A 238 20.26 -2.53 2.73
CA LEU A 238 19.07 -2.03 3.40
C LEU A 238 18.29 -3.17 4.08
N GLU A 239 18.16 -4.33 3.42
CA GLU A 239 17.50 -5.51 3.97
C GLU A 239 18.17 -6.00 5.25
N ARG A 240 19.52 -6.06 5.30
CA ARG A 240 20.29 -6.42 6.48
C ARG A 240 20.05 -5.42 7.62
N LYS A 241 20.15 -4.14 7.29
CA LYS A 241 19.97 -3.07 8.27
C LYS A 241 18.58 -3.10 8.92
N LEU A 242 17.52 -3.21 8.09
CA LEU A 242 16.14 -3.22 8.59
C LEU A 242 15.80 -4.49 9.38
N SER A 243 16.36 -5.64 8.99
CA SER A 243 16.08 -6.91 9.67
C SER A 243 16.82 -7.06 10.99
N ASN A 244 17.99 -6.42 11.14
CA ASN A 244 18.84 -6.46 12.32
C ASN A 244 19.07 -7.88 12.86
N HIS A 245 19.35 -8.84 11.95
CA HIS A 245 19.59 -10.24 12.26
C HIS A 245 20.46 -10.91 11.17
N ASP A 246 21.75 -10.61 11.13
CA ASP A 246 22.67 -10.93 10.04
C ASP A 246 22.61 -12.40 9.59
N LYS A 247 22.71 -13.36 10.54
CA LYS A 247 22.70 -14.79 10.22
C LYS A 247 21.46 -15.24 9.46
N TRP A 248 20.30 -14.72 9.84
CA TRP A 248 19.04 -15.04 9.18
C TRP A 248 18.96 -14.40 7.81
N VAL A 249 19.33 -13.13 7.72
CA VAL A 249 19.28 -12.38 6.45
C VAL A 249 20.23 -12.98 5.41
N ASP A 250 21.47 -13.29 5.80
CA ASP A 250 22.42 -13.96 4.90
C ASP A 250 21.91 -15.31 4.41
N HIS A 251 21.21 -16.06 5.28
CA HIS A 251 20.59 -17.31 4.89
C HIS A 251 19.45 -17.09 3.88
N VAL A 252 18.57 -16.10 4.10
CA VAL A 252 17.46 -15.77 3.19
C VAL A 252 18.01 -15.31 1.82
N ILE A 253 18.99 -14.41 1.81
CA ILE A 253 19.61 -13.89 0.58
C ILE A 253 20.27 -15.03 -0.21
N ARG A 254 21.03 -15.88 0.46
CA ARG A 254 21.64 -17.04 -0.17
C ARG A 254 20.61 -17.96 -0.83
N LEU A 255 19.49 -18.25 -0.14
CA LEU A 255 18.43 -19.08 -0.71
C LEU A 255 17.68 -18.39 -1.84
N ARG A 256 17.52 -17.09 -1.79
CA ARG A 256 16.98 -16.26 -2.89
C ARG A 256 17.81 -16.42 -4.15
N HIS A 257 19.10 -16.16 -4.06
CA HIS A 257 20.02 -16.28 -5.20
C HIS A 257 20.03 -17.70 -5.77
N LYS A 258 19.96 -18.71 -4.89
CA LYS A 258 19.88 -20.11 -5.34
C LYS A 258 18.56 -20.41 -6.04
N ALA A 259 17.44 -19.91 -5.55
CA ALA A 259 16.14 -20.07 -6.21
C ALA A 259 16.16 -19.44 -7.61
N GLU A 260 16.79 -18.26 -7.76
CA GLU A 260 16.98 -17.58 -9.03
C GLU A 260 17.85 -18.39 -9.99
N GLN A 261 18.99 -18.91 -9.53
CA GLN A 261 19.89 -19.78 -10.33
C GLN A 261 19.17 -21.05 -10.80
N LEU A 262 18.36 -21.65 -9.95
CA LEU A 262 17.54 -22.83 -10.27
C LEU A 262 16.27 -22.49 -11.07
N LYS A 263 16.02 -21.21 -11.38
CA LYS A 263 14.81 -20.71 -12.07
C LYS A 263 13.52 -21.19 -11.40
N MET A 264 13.52 -21.26 -10.08
CA MET A 264 12.34 -21.70 -9.32
C MET A 264 11.25 -20.64 -9.34
N ARG A 265 10.00 -21.06 -9.44
CA ARG A 265 8.82 -20.18 -9.37
C ARG A 265 8.47 -19.89 -7.90
N VAL A 266 9.35 -19.20 -7.19
CA VAL A 266 9.16 -18.83 -5.79
C VAL A 266 9.63 -17.40 -5.56
N VAL A 267 8.91 -16.66 -4.72
CA VAL A 267 9.29 -15.30 -4.30
C VAL A 267 9.84 -15.37 -2.88
N ILE A 268 11.16 -15.18 -2.76
CA ILE A 268 11.86 -15.02 -1.48
C ILE A 268 12.26 -13.55 -1.38
N SER A 269 11.38 -12.71 -0.84
CA SER A 269 11.55 -11.26 -0.80
C SER A 269 12.16 -10.80 0.53
N PRO A 270 12.60 -9.53 0.67
CA PRO A 270 13.02 -8.94 1.93
C PRO A 270 12.01 -9.08 3.07
N ARG A 271 10.71 -9.29 2.78
CA ARG A 271 9.71 -9.63 3.82
C ARG A 271 10.06 -10.92 4.56
N ALA A 272 10.69 -11.88 3.90
CA ALA A 272 11.14 -13.12 4.57
C ALA A 272 12.28 -12.83 5.56
N SER A 273 13.18 -11.92 5.22
CA SER A 273 14.26 -11.48 6.11
C SER A 273 13.70 -10.74 7.33
N MET A 274 12.87 -9.74 7.13
CA MET A 274 12.33 -8.92 8.21
C MET A 274 11.40 -9.72 9.13
N ASN A 275 10.35 -10.35 8.56
CA ASN A 275 9.37 -11.07 9.35
C ASN A 275 9.96 -12.33 10.02
N GLY A 276 10.86 -13.04 9.34
CA GLY A 276 11.56 -14.18 9.94
C GLY A 276 12.48 -13.75 11.09
N ALA A 277 13.17 -12.62 10.96
CA ALA A 277 13.97 -12.05 12.04
C ALA A 277 13.09 -11.65 13.24
N ASP A 278 11.90 -11.07 13.01
CA ASP A 278 10.94 -10.75 14.06
C ASP A 278 10.46 -12.00 14.80
N TRP A 279 10.14 -13.05 14.05
CA TRP A 279 9.74 -14.33 14.63
C TRP A 279 10.85 -14.98 15.46
N LEU A 280 12.08 -14.99 14.97
CA LEU A 280 13.24 -15.49 15.72
C LEU A 280 13.44 -14.71 17.02
N ARG A 281 13.30 -13.39 17.01
CA ARG A 281 13.36 -12.56 18.22
C ARG A 281 12.22 -12.87 19.21
N ALA A 282 11.06 -13.24 18.69
CA ALA A 282 9.93 -13.69 19.51
C ALA A 282 10.06 -15.13 20.03
N GLY A 283 11.15 -15.85 19.68
CA GLY A 283 11.43 -17.20 20.18
C GLY A 283 10.88 -18.33 19.29
N VAL A 284 10.38 -18.02 18.07
CA VAL A 284 10.01 -19.05 17.10
C VAL A 284 11.29 -19.73 16.60
N SER A 285 11.22 -21.05 16.40
CA SER A 285 12.40 -21.81 15.99
C SER A 285 12.82 -21.50 14.53
N TRP A 286 14.10 -21.67 14.25
CA TRP A 286 14.66 -21.47 12.92
C TRP A 286 13.95 -22.28 11.83
N PRO A 287 13.71 -23.61 12.00
CA PRO A 287 12.98 -24.40 10.99
C PRO A 287 11.56 -23.91 10.73
N GLU A 288 10.84 -23.48 11.77
CA GLU A 288 9.49 -22.91 11.61
C GLU A 288 9.52 -21.59 10.82
N CYS A 289 10.54 -20.75 11.04
CA CYS A 289 10.74 -19.53 10.24
C CYS A 289 11.06 -19.85 8.77
N GLU A 290 11.90 -20.86 8.50
CA GLU A 290 12.18 -21.32 7.14
C GLU A 290 10.91 -21.83 6.44
N ASP A 291 10.14 -22.66 7.11
CA ASP A 291 8.90 -23.21 6.57
C ASP A 291 7.88 -22.12 6.23
N ALA A 292 7.72 -21.16 7.12
CA ALA A 292 6.74 -20.09 6.97
C ALA A 292 7.14 -19.04 5.91
N TRP A 293 8.42 -18.67 5.83
CA TRP A 293 8.85 -17.51 5.06
C TRP A 293 9.63 -17.84 3.80
N ILE A 294 10.27 -19.02 3.73
CA ILE A 294 11.12 -19.43 2.61
C ILE A 294 10.49 -20.57 1.83
N TYR A 295 10.13 -21.66 2.51
CA TYR A 295 9.69 -22.91 1.87
C TYR A 295 8.18 -22.97 1.60
N ARG A 296 7.42 -21.96 1.94
CA ARG A 296 5.97 -21.91 1.72
C ARG A 296 5.62 -22.16 0.24
N GLY A 297 4.70 -23.09 -0.01
CA GLY A 297 4.24 -23.42 -1.35
C GLY A 297 5.19 -24.28 -2.19
N LEU A 298 6.37 -24.66 -1.65
CA LEU A 298 7.30 -25.58 -2.31
C LEU A 298 6.97 -27.04 -1.98
N ASP A 299 7.03 -27.91 -2.99
CA ASP A 299 6.97 -29.35 -2.78
C ASP A 299 8.27 -29.92 -2.16
N ALA A 300 8.25 -31.19 -1.75
CA ALA A 300 9.38 -31.84 -1.09
C ALA A 300 10.66 -31.83 -1.96
N THR A 301 10.53 -32.02 -3.28
CA THR A 301 11.66 -32.02 -4.22
C THR A 301 12.25 -30.60 -4.36
N GLN A 302 11.41 -29.60 -4.50
CA GLN A 302 11.81 -28.21 -4.58
C GLN A 302 12.54 -27.77 -3.30
N ARG A 303 11.99 -28.11 -2.12
CA ARG A 303 12.63 -27.85 -0.82
C ARG A 303 14.00 -28.53 -0.72
N ALA A 304 14.10 -29.78 -1.10
CA ALA A 304 15.37 -30.52 -1.09
C ALA A 304 16.41 -29.89 -2.04
N ASN A 305 15.99 -29.41 -3.21
CA ASN A 305 16.87 -28.75 -4.17
C ASN A 305 17.33 -27.37 -3.65
N LEU A 306 16.44 -26.61 -3.01
CA LEU A 306 16.79 -25.32 -2.42
C LEU A 306 17.68 -25.49 -1.18
N ALA A 307 17.46 -26.50 -0.35
CA ALA A 307 18.22 -26.76 0.87
C ALA A 307 19.61 -27.39 0.65
N LYS A 308 19.88 -28.04 -0.49
CA LYS A 308 21.23 -28.58 -0.80
C LYS A 308 22.25 -27.45 -0.71
N GLN A 309 23.39 -27.72 -0.08
CA GLN A 309 24.52 -26.78 0.05
C GLN A 309 25.20 -26.51 -1.29
#